data_8be17e6bdfe529f80daced6b3ebdac3a
#
_entry.id   8be17e6bdfe529f80daced6b3ebdac3a
#
_cell.length_a   1.000
_cell.length_b   1.000
_cell.length_c   1.000
_cell.angle_alpha   90.00
_cell.angle_beta   90.00
_cell.angle_gamma   90.00
#
_symmetry.space_group_name_H-M   'P 1'
#
loop_
_entity.id
_entity.type
_entity.pdbx_description
1 polymer ?
#
loop_
_entity_poly.entity_id
_entity_poly.type
_entity_poly.pdbx_seq_one_letter_code
_entity_poly.pdbx_strand_id
1 'polypeptide(L)'
;LDGKDYLNSIDGFYPAYQKGYRVFEMDILLTKDNVAIGKHQWGRKLSDPTSKKGDPVSYRKFKNTKIYGKYTPTSFLDVLNLMEKYPDFYLMTDSKSTEPADAKKEFNVLVQTAKKVGKEDLLDRVIVQVYNQRMYWAVKSVHPFKHFVYTTYKQPDAAFYKVVKFCKQNGIEAITSPKNDINDYRMELLAKQGIYSYTHSVNNAYFAKEFMKLGVYGVYSDFLSPAQVNNSYIRANCPKFASRYVKTIMPGINQ
;
A
#
# COMPACT_ATOMS: atom_id res chain seq x y z
N LEU A 1 3.33 0.80 15.71
CA LEU A 1 4.17 1.37 16.76
C LEU A 1 3.47 1.25 18.11
N ASP A 2 4.16 0.80 19.17
CA ASP A 2 3.60 0.62 20.53
C ASP A 2 2.30 -0.21 20.57
N GLY A 3 2.17 -1.25 19.73
CA GLY A 3 0.97 -2.08 19.61
C GLY A 3 -0.25 -1.36 19.03
N LYS A 4 -0.07 -0.17 18.42
CA LYS A 4 -1.13 0.59 17.75
C LYS A 4 -1.05 0.37 16.25
N ASP A 5 -2.20 0.09 15.65
CA ASP A 5 -2.46 0.07 14.22
C ASP A 5 -3.09 1.39 13.72
N TYR A 6 -3.29 1.54 12.42
CA TYR A 6 -3.90 2.72 11.76
C TYR A 6 -3.26 4.07 12.10
N LEU A 7 -2.00 4.10 12.52
CA LEU A 7 -1.37 5.36 12.94
C LEU A 7 -1.15 6.32 11.77
N ASN A 8 -0.73 5.83 10.61
CA ASN A 8 -0.31 6.67 9.50
C ASN A 8 0.60 7.81 9.97
N SER A 9 1.53 7.49 10.87
CA SER A 9 2.40 8.43 11.58
C SER A 9 3.82 8.36 11.06
N ILE A 10 4.44 9.53 10.90
CA ILE A 10 5.85 9.60 10.50
C ILE A 10 6.79 8.96 11.53
N ASP A 11 6.39 8.91 12.80
CA ASP A 11 7.18 8.28 13.88
C ASP A 11 7.31 6.76 13.69
N GLY A 12 6.39 6.13 12.94
CA GLY A 12 6.42 4.70 12.62
C GLY A 12 7.41 4.34 11.51
N PHE A 13 7.79 5.30 10.67
CA PHE A 13 8.63 5.04 9.51
C PHE A 13 10.02 4.53 9.88
N TYR A 14 10.78 5.29 10.64
CA TYR A 14 12.18 4.99 10.91
C TYR A 14 12.41 3.63 11.61
N PRO A 15 11.67 3.29 12.69
CA PRO A 15 11.79 1.97 13.30
C PRO A 15 11.46 0.81 12.35
N ALA A 16 10.47 0.98 11.47
CA ALA A 16 10.13 -0.03 10.48
C ALA A 16 11.20 -0.12 9.37
N TYR A 17 11.71 1.01 8.88
CA TYR A 17 12.80 1.04 7.93
C TYR A 17 14.06 0.33 8.45
N GLN A 18 14.44 0.55 9.71
CA GLN A 18 15.53 -0.16 10.37
C GLN A 18 15.31 -1.67 10.49
N LYS A 19 14.05 -2.12 10.60
CA LYS A 19 13.69 -3.54 10.59
C LYS A 19 13.71 -4.18 9.20
N GLY A 20 14.07 -3.43 8.16
CA GLY A 20 14.21 -3.91 6.79
C GLY A 20 12.99 -3.71 5.89
N TYR A 21 11.94 -3.01 6.34
CA TYR A 21 10.84 -2.62 5.45
C TYR A 21 11.30 -1.62 4.40
N ARG A 22 10.82 -1.80 3.16
CA ARG A 22 11.10 -0.90 2.02
C ARG A 22 9.84 -0.48 1.28
N VAL A 23 8.72 -1.15 1.51
CA VAL A 23 7.40 -0.75 1.01
C VAL A 23 6.54 -0.39 2.22
N PHE A 24 6.03 0.83 2.25
CA PHE A 24 5.18 1.34 3.31
C PHE A 24 3.83 1.72 2.72
N GLU A 25 2.79 1.15 3.28
CA GLU A 25 1.43 1.52 2.93
C GLU A 25 1.00 2.76 3.73
N MET A 26 0.26 3.65 3.07
CA MET A 26 -0.36 4.81 3.70
C MET A 26 -1.79 4.97 3.19
N ASP A 27 -2.73 5.01 4.13
CA ASP A 27 -4.11 5.43 3.84
C ASP A 27 -4.14 6.89 3.41
N ILE A 28 -4.75 7.22 2.28
CA ILE A 28 -4.82 8.59 1.76
C ILE A 28 -6.22 9.17 1.94
N LEU A 29 -6.26 10.37 2.53
CA LEU A 29 -7.44 11.22 2.55
C LEU A 29 -7.07 12.66 2.20
N LEU A 30 -8.04 13.44 1.73
CA LEU A 30 -7.89 14.88 1.54
C LEU A 30 -8.47 15.66 2.71
N THR A 31 -7.74 16.65 3.18
CA THR A 31 -8.24 17.65 4.15
C THR A 31 -9.30 18.54 3.50
N LYS A 32 -10.02 19.37 4.30
CA LYS A 32 -11.01 20.32 3.81
C LYS A 32 -10.42 21.32 2.80
N ASP A 33 -9.13 21.66 2.95
CA ASP A 33 -8.35 22.53 2.08
C ASP A 33 -7.51 21.77 1.02
N ASN A 34 -7.93 20.54 0.69
CA ASN A 34 -7.37 19.67 -0.37
C ASN A 34 -5.87 19.39 -0.23
N VAL A 35 -5.37 19.12 0.97
CA VAL A 35 -4.03 18.59 1.20
C VAL A 35 -4.12 17.09 1.43
N ALA A 36 -3.28 16.29 0.74
CA ALA A 36 -3.22 14.85 0.91
C ALA A 36 -2.48 14.47 2.20
N ILE A 37 -3.11 13.65 3.01
CA ILE A 37 -2.61 13.26 4.34
C ILE A 37 -2.77 11.76 4.57
N GLY A 38 -1.97 11.22 5.51
CA GLY A 38 -2.08 9.84 5.97
C GLY A 38 -3.11 9.68 7.06
N LYS A 39 -4.27 9.07 6.74
CA LYS A 39 -5.33 8.80 7.73
C LYS A 39 -6.34 7.80 7.18
N HIS A 40 -6.66 6.78 7.99
CA HIS A 40 -7.60 5.72 7.59
C HIS A 40 -9.04 6.23 7.41
N GLN A 41 -9.51 7.10 8.30
CA GLN A 41 -10.83 7.73 8.20
C GLN A 41 -10.89 9.04 8.97
N TRP A 42 -11.78 9.94 8.56
CA TRP A 42 -12.13 11.11 9.36
C TRP A 42 -12.95 10.66 10.57
N GLY A 43 -12.41 10.86 11.77
CA GLY A 43 -13.07 10.55 13.03
C GLY A 43 -13.58 11.80 13.74
N ARG A 44 -14.66 11.69 14.53
CA ARG A 44 -15.16 12.79 15.38
C ARG A 44 -14.09 13.29 16.34
N LYS A 45 -13.27 12.38 16.89
CA LYS A 45 -12.11 12.71 17.71
C LYS A 45 -10.86 12.58 16.84
N LEU A 46 -10.34 13.70 16.37
CA LEU A 46 -9.26 13.74 15.39
C LEU A 46 -8.00 13.01 15.84
N SER A 47 -7.68 13.09 17.14
CA SER A 47 -6.52 12.41 17.76
C SER A 47 -6.67 10.89 17.89
N ASP A 48 -7.87 10.34 17.63
CA ASP A 48 -8.16 8.91 17.77
C ASP A 48 -8.54 8.32 16.41
N PRO A 49 -7.66 7.52 15.77
CA PRO A 49 -7.94 6.90 14.46
C PRO A 49 -9.14 5.96 14.45
N THR A 50 -9.53 5.43 15.61
CA THR A 50 -10.63 4.47 15.75
C THR A 50 -11.98 5.12 16.08
N SER A 51 -12.00 6.44 16.26
CA SER A 51 -13.23 7.16 16.61
C SER A 51 -14.29 7.09 15.51
N LYS A 52 -15.57 7.19 15.89
CA LYS A 52 -16.70 7.21 14.93
C LYS A 52 -16.50 8.25 13.84
N LYS A 53 -17.03 7.98 12.63
CA LYS A 53 -16.91 8.83 11.45
C LYS A 53 -17.26 10.29 11.76
N GLY A 54 -16.43 11.20 11.27
CA GLY A 54 -16.55 12.65 11.38
C GLY A 54 -16.23 13.33 10.04
N ASP A 55 -16.10 14.65 10.05
CA ASP A 55 -15.89 15.45 8.87
C ASP A 55 -14.42 15.80 8.66
N PRO A 56 -14.00 16.08 7.41
CA PRO A 56 -12.68 16.59 7.09
C PRO A 56 -12.40 17.92 7.82
N VAL A 57 -11.19 18.06 8.36
CA VAL A 57 -10.70 19.30 8.94
C VAL A 57 -9.66 19.96 8.03
N SER A 58 -9.26 21.22 8.32
CA SER A 58 -8.16 21.86 7.61
C SER A 58 -6.83 21.16 7.89
N TYR A 59 -5.88 21.27 6.95
CA TYR A 59 -4.53 20.74 7.11
C TYR A 59 -3.85 21.24 8.37
N ARG A 60 -3.96 22.55 8.67
CA ARG A 60 -3.40 23.16 9.89
C ARG A 60 -3.91 22.45 11.15
N LYS A 61 -5.22 22.21 11.25
CA LYS A 61 -5.81 21.51 12.39
C LYS A 61 -5.34 20.06 12.47
N PHE A 62 -5.32 19.36 11.34
CA PHE A 62 -4.82 17.99 11.26
C PHE A 62 -3.35 17.90 11.74
N LYS A 63 -2.46 18.72 11.19
CA LYS A 63 -1.02 18.66 11.45
C LYS A 63 -0.68 19.00 12.91
N ASN A 64 -1.47 19.86 13.54
CA ASN A 64 -1.28 20.26 14.94
C ASN A 64 -1.94 19.30 15.95
N THR A 65 -2.68 18.27 15.50
CA THR A 65 -3.34 17.31 16.39
C THR A 65 -2.55 16.02 16.44
N LYS A 66 -1.82 15.77 17.51
CA LYS A 66 -1.09 14.51 17.72
C LYS A 66 -2.04 13.32 17.81
N ILE A 67 -1.72 12.23 17.10
CA ILE A 67 -2.45 10.96 17.15
C ILE A 67 -2.19 10.34 18.53
N TYR A 68 -3.26 9.99 19.25
CA TYR A 68 -3.22 9.56 20.65
C TYR A 68 -2.44 10.51 21.57
N GLY A 69 -2.39 11.82 21.23
CA GLY A 69 -1.63 12.81 21.99
C GLY A 69 -0.10 12.70 21.89
N LYS A 70 0.40 11.72 21.12
CA LYS A 70 1.82 11.34 21.07
C LYS A 70 2.41 11.43 19.66
N TYR A 71 1.81 10.75 18.69
CA TYR A 71 2.41 10.54 17.37
C TYR A 71 2.13 11.69 16.40
N THR A 72 3.07 11.92 15.50
CA THR A 72 3.04 13.03 14.53
C THR A 72 2.23 12.62 13.29
N PRO A 73 1.15 13.35 12.96
CA PRO A 73 0.41 13.14 11.73
C PRO A 73 1.28 13.35 10.50
N THR A 74 1.08 12.53 9.47
CA THR A 74 1.88 12.52 8.23
C THR A 74 1.07 13.11 7.08
N SER A 75 1.69 13.98 6.28
CA SER A 75 1.18 14.41 4.97
C SER A 75 1.93 13.69 3.85
N PHE A 76 1.37 13.73 2.64
CA PHE A 76 2.08 13.20 1.46
C PHE A 76 3.40 13.94 1.20
N LEU A 77 3.46 15.24 1.50
CA LEU A 77 4.71 15.99 1.41
C LEU A 77 5.78 15.47 2.38
N ASP A 78 5.40 15.11 3.61
CA ASP A 78 6.36 14.50 4.56
C ASP A 78 6.90 13.17 4.01
N VAL A 79 6.05 12.38 3.34
CA VAL A 79 6.46 11.12 2.70
C VAL A 79 7.39 11.36 1.52
N LEU A 80 7.13 12.35 0.66
CA LEU A 80 8.06 12.73 -0.42
C LEU A 80 9.44 13.10 0.12
N ASN A 81 9.51 13.82 1.24
CA ASN A 81 10.78 14.16 1.89
C ASN A 81 11.51 12.90 2.43
N LEU A 82 10.77 11.90 2.93
CA LEU A 82 11.35 10.62 3.29
C LEU A 82 11.84 9.84 2.06
N MET A 83 11.07 9.81 0.98
CA MET A 83 11.46 9.14 -0.26
C MET A 83 12.71 9.73 -0.89
N GLU A 84 12.90 11.04 -0.81
CA GLU A 84 14.13 11.71 -1.23
C GLU A 84 15.33 11.27 -0.38
N LYS A 85 15.15 11.25 0.94
CA LYS A 85 16.20 10.87 1.90
C LYS A 85 16.55 9.37 1.84
N TYR A 86 15.58 8.52 1.51
CA TYR A 86 15.72 7.05 1.49
C TYR A 86 15.37 6.52 0.09
N PRO A 87 16.36 6.38 -0.82
CA PRO A 87 16.11 6.09 -2.24
C PRO A 87 15.56 4.69 -2.52
N ASP A 88 15.67 3.77 -1.58
CA ASP A 88 15.13 2.40 -1.64
C ASP A 88 13.72 2.26 -1.02
N PHE A 89 13.10 3.37 -0.60
CA PHE A 89 11.76 3.42 -0.06
C PHE A 89 10.70 3.58 -1.15
N TYR A 90 9.67 2.74 -1.10
CA TYR A 90 8.46 2.80 -1.94
C TYR A 90 7.24 3.09 -1.09
N LEU A 91 6.41 4.01 -1.55
CA LEU A 91 5.10 4.28 -0.96
C LEU A 91 4.03 3.48 -1.68
N MET A 92 3.23 2.70 -0.95
CA MET A 92 1.97 2.14 -1.44
C MET A 92 0.80 3.00 -0.93
N THR A 93 -0.05 3.46 -1.83
CA THR A 93 -1.21 4.30 -1.47
C THR A 93 -2.44 3.44 -1.28
N ASP A 94 -3.12 3.58 -0.15
CA ASP A 94 -4.48 3.08 0.06
C ASP A 94 -5.48 4.24 0.02
N SER A 95 -5.96 4.54 -1.19
CA SER A 95 -6.98 5.57 -1.39
C SER A 95 -8.32 5.12 -0.86
N LYS A 96 -8.96 5.95 -0.04
CA LYS A 96 -10.34 5.72 0.41
C LYS A 96 -11.37 6.20 -0.62
N SER A 97 -10.92 6.80 -1.71
CA SER A 97 -11.71 7.32 -2.83
C SER A 97 -11.72 6.30 -3.97
N THR A 98 -12.68 5.39 -3.99
CA THR A 98 -12.75 4.30 -5.00
C THR A 98 -13.58 4.67 -6.23
N GLU A 99 -14.42 5.70 -6.14
CA GLU A 99 -15.16 6.24 -7.29
C GLU A 99 -14.23 7.03 -8.21
N PRO A 100 -14.39 6.91 -9.54
CA PRO A 100 -13.47 7.46 -10.52
C PRO A 100 -13.18 8.96 -10.38
N ALA A 101 -14.22 9.76 -10.13
CA ALA A 101 -14.07 11.22 -10.01
C ALA A 101 -13.29 11.60 -8.74
N ASP A 102 -13.59 10.95 -7.61
CA ASP A 102 -12.92 11.20 -6.34
C ASP A 102 -11.48 10.71 -6.36
N ALA A 103 -11.24 9.51 -6.89
CA ALA A 103 -9.90 8.99 -7.09
C ALA A 103 -9.07 9.91 -8.00
N LYS A 104 -9.64 10.37 -9.13
CA LYS A 104 -8.97 11.32 -10.02
C LYS A 104 -8.60 12.61 -9.31
N LYS A 105 -9.52 13.17 -8.49
CA LYS A 105 -9.27 14.37 -7.69
C LYS A 105 -8.13 14.13 -6.70
N GLU A 106 -8.16 13.03 -5.97
CA GLU A 106 -7.16 12.70 -4.94
C GLU A 106 -5.77 12.53 -5.56
N PHE A 107 -5.65 11.73 -6.62
CA PHE A 107 -4.38 11.53 -7.30
C PHE A 107 -3.85 12.78 -8.01
N ASN A 108 -4.73 13.66 -8.52
CA ASN A 108 -4.30 14.98 -8.98
C ASN A 108 -3.62 15.78 -7.85
N VAL A 109 -4.18 15.76 -6.64
CA VAL A 109 -3.55 16.45 -5.50
C VAL A 109 -2.18 15.87 -5.18
N LEU A 110 -1.99 14.54 -5.23
CA LEU A 110 -0.68 13.91 -5.04
C LEU A 110 0.32 14.38 -6.11
N VAL A 111 -0.05 14.30 -7.37
CA VAL A 111 0.81 14.70 -8.50
C VAL A 111 1.16 16.18 -8.43
N GLN A 112 0.18 17.06 -8.19
CA GLN A 112 0.43 18.51 -8.07
C GLN A 112 1.29 18.84 -6.84
N THR A 113 1.16 18.09 -5.75
CA THR A 113 2.03 18.25 -4.58
C THR A 113 3.48 17.92 -4.94
N ALA A 114 3.73 16.81 -5.62
CA ALA A 114 5.07 16.43 -6.05
C ALA A 114 5.68 17.44 -7.03
N LYS A 115 4.91 17.88 -8.05
CA LYS A 115 5.33 18.91 -9.02
C LYS A 115 5.70 20.22 -8.35
N LYS A 116 4.84 20.71 -7.44
CA LYS A 116 5.05 21.98 -6.75
C LYS A 116 6.36 22.06 -5.96
N VAL A 117 6.85 20.92 -5.49
CA VAL A 117 8.11 20.84 -4.72
C VAL A 117 9.28 20.29 -5.53
N GLY A 118 9.11 20.11 -6.85
CA GLY A 118 10.17 19.62 -7.74
C GLY A 118 10.57 18.16 -7.52
N LYS A 119 9.62 17.30 -7.06
CA LYS A 119 9.85 15.89 -6.72
C LYS A 119 8.96 14.94 -7.52
N GLU A 120 8.65 15.30 -8.76
CA GLU A 120 7.78 14.48 -9.62
C GLU A 120 8.38 13.11 -9.95
N ASP A 121 9.70 13.02 -10.06
CA ASP A 121 10.45 11.78 -10.25
C ASP A 121 10.21 10.74 -9.14
N LEU A 122 9.91 11.19 -7.93
CA LEU A 122 9.60 10.29 -6.82
C LEU A 122 8.27 9.54 -7.01
N LEU A 123 7.38 10.02 -7.89
CA LEU A 123 6.14 9.31 -8.24
C LEU A 123 6.41 7.95 -8.92
N ASP A 124 7.60 7.76 -9.49
CA ASP A 124 8.05 6.48 -10.01
C ASP A 124 8.19 5.38 -8.94
N ARG A 125 8.29 5.78 -7.67
CA ARG A 125 8.33 4.88 -6.51
C ARG A 125 7.02 4.84 -5.71
N VAL A 126 5.94 5.35 -6.30
CA VAL A 126 4.59 5.21 -5.75
C VAL A 126 3.92 4.00 -6.37
N ILE A 127 3.47 3.07 -5.53
CA ILE A 127 2.68 1.90 -5.88
C ILE A 127 1.23 2.25 -5.63
N VAL A 128 0.43 2.34 -6.69
CA VAL A 128 -0.98 2.71 -6.58
C VAL A 128 -1.83 1.49 -6.31
N GLN A 129 -2.53 1.47 -5.18
CA GLN A 129 -3.52 0.46 -4.87
C GLN A 129 -4.87 0.85 -5.49
N VAL A 130 -5.46 -0.03 -6.31
CA VAL A 130 -6.74 0.17 -6.97
C VAL A 130 -7.73 -0.94 -6.62
N TYR A 131 -9.01 -0.59 -6.52
CA TYR A 131 -10.09 -1.48 -6.06
C TYR A 131 -11.03 -1.93 -7.17
N ASN A 132 -10.99 -1.24 -8.31
CA ASN A 132 -11.79 -1.57 -9.49
C ASN A 132 -11.16 -0.99 -10.77
N GLN A 133 -11.61 -1.51 -11.92
CA GLN A 133 -11.08 -1.11 -13.23
C GLN A 133 -11.33 0.36 -13.55
N ARG A 134 -12.48 0.92 -13.13
CA ARG A 134 -12.80 2.34 -13.36
C ARG A 134 -11.84 3.26 -12.60
N MET A 135 -11.53 2.92 -11.35
CA MET A 135 -10.52 3.63 -10.56
C MET A 135 -9.13 3.56 -11.21
N TYR A 136 -8.72 2.37 -11.70
CA TYR A 136 -7.44 2.22 -12.41
C TYR A 136 -7.33 3.21 -13.59
N TRP A 137 -8.35 3.25 -14.46
CA TRP A 137 -8.32 4.15 -15.61
C TRP A 137 -8.37 5.62 -15.21
N ALA A 138 -9.14 5.97 -14.18
CA ALA A 138 -9.19 7.33 -13.65
C ALA A 138 -7.82 7.80 -13.15
N VAL A 139 -7.13 6.98 -12.36
CA VAL A 139 -5.80 7.30 -11.82
C VAL A 139 -4.76 7.35 -12.94
N LYS A 140 -4.77 6.37 -13.84
CA LYS A 140 -3.83 6.34 -14.98
C LYS A 140 -3.98 7.55 -15.92
N SER A 141 -5.18 8.15 -15.99
CA SER A 141 -5.39 9.39 -16.76
C SER A 141 -4.80 10.63 -16.11
N VAL A 142 -4.43 10.57 -14.82
CA VAL A 142 -3.80 11.70 -14.10
C VAL A 142 -2.28 11.70 -14.29
N HIS A 143 -1.67 10.54 -14.13
CA HIS A 143 -0.22 10.38 -14.24
C HIS A 143 0.11 8.93 -14.64
N PRO A 144 1.14 8.68 -15.45
CA PRO A 144 1.55 7.34 -15.86
C PRO A 144 2.34 6.61 -14.77
N PHE A 145 1.73 6.42 -13.59
CA PHE A 145 2.36 5.66 -12.51
C PHE A 145 2.89 4.32 -13.01
N LYS A 146 4.07 3.94 -12.55
CA LYS A 146 4.75 2.71 -13.00
C LYS A 146 4.23 1.44 -12.33
N HIS A 147 3.73 1.55 -11.09
CA HIS A 147 3.39 0.41 -10.27
C HIS A 147 1.94 0.47 -9.80
N PHE A 148 1.23 -0.63 -9.99
CA PHE A 148 -0.14 -0.81 -9.53
C PHE A 148 -0.29 -2.14 -8.79
N VAL A 149 -1.11 -2.12 -7.73
CA VAL A 149 -1.62 -3.32 -7.05
C VAL A 149 -3.13 -3.29 -7.11
N TYR A 150 -3.73 -4.41 -7.50
CA TYR A 150 -5.19 -4.53 -7.51
C TYR A 150 -5.66 -5.18 -6.21
N THR A 151 -6.55 -4.53 -5.48
CA THR A 151 -7.11 -5.01 -4.22
C THR A 151 -8.48 -5.62 -4.45
N THR A 152 -8.68 -6.84 -3.93
CA THR A 152 -9.96 -7.55 -4.04
C THR A 152 -10.61 -7.73 -2.67
N TYR A 153 -11.93 -7.70 -2.64
CA TYR A 153 -12.72 -7.98 -1.43
C TYR A 153 -13.93 -8.81 -1.78
N LYS A 154 -14.15 -9.94 -1.04
CA LYS A 154 -15.37 -10.76 -1.09
C LYS A 154 -15.87 -11.07 -2.52
N GLN A 155 -14.95 -11.37 -3.41
CA GLN A 155 -15.29 -11.69 -4.80
C GLN A 155 -15.43 -13.21 -4.97
N PRO A 156 -16.47 -13.71 -5.65
CA PRO A 156 -16.52 -15.11 -6.07
C PRO A 156 -15.41 -15.40 -7.08
N ASP A 157 -14.97 -16.66 -7.17
CA ASP A 157 -13.81 -17.05 -8.00
C ASP A 157 -14.00 -16.71 -9.49
N ALA A 158 -15.23 -16.77 -10.01
CA ALA A 158 -15.52 -16.33 -11.38
C ALA A 158 -15.26 -14.83 -11.61
N ALA A 159 -15.54 -13.96 -10.62
CA ALA A 159 -15.22 -12.54 -10.67
C ALA A 159 -13.72 -12.32 -10.48
N PHE A 160 -13.07 -13.09 -9.62
CA PHE A 160 -11.62 -13.05 -9.42
C PHE A 160 -10.86 -13.37 -10.71
N TYR A 161 -11.30 -14.38 -11.48
CA TYR A 161 -10.71 -14.69 -12.80
C TYR A 161 -10.73 -13.46 -13.74
N LYS A 162 -11.83 -12.70 -13.77
CA LYS A 162 -11.93 -11.48 -14.59
C LYS A 162 -10.94 -10.40 -14.14
N VAL A 163 -10.72 -10.26 -12.84
CA VAL A 163 -9.70 -9.35 -12.28
C VAL A 163 -8.30 -9.78 -12.69
N VAL A 164 -7.97 -11.05 -12.57
CA VAL A 164 -6.67 -11.61 -12.98
C VAL A 164 -6.41 -11.35 -14.47
N LYS A 165 -7.41 -11.58 -15.32
CA LYS A 165 -7.33 -11.28 -16.76
C LYS A 165 -7.08 -9.79 -17.01
N PHE A 166 -7.82 -8.91 -16.33
CA PHE A 166 -7.62 -7.46 -16.43
C PHE A 166 -6.20 -7.05 -15.98
N CYS A 167 -5.73 -7.56 -14.85
CA CYS A 167 -4.39 -7.26 -14.36
C CYS A 167 -3.31 -7.68 -15.37
N LYS A 168 -3.44 -8.89 -15.93
CA LYS A 168 -2.49 -9.39 -16.94
C LYS A 168 -2.47 -8.49 -18.19
N GLN A 169 -3.63 -8.09 -18.69
CA GLN A 169 -3.76 -7.25 -19.88
C GLN A 169 -3.20 -5.84 -19.68
N ASN A 170 -3.20 -5.34 -18.45
CA ASN A 170 -2.78 -3.97 -18.12
C ASN A 170 -1.42 -3.88 -17.42
N GLY A 171 -0.67 -4.99 -17.33
CA GLY A 171 0.64 -5.01 -16.72
C GLY A 171 0.63 -4.79 -15.20
N ILE A 172 -0.52 -5.06 -14.53
CA ILE A 172 -0.61 -5.01 -13.07
C ILE A 172 0.00 -6.31 -12.54
N GLU A 173 1.14 -6.19 -11.87
CA GLU A 173 1.97 -7.34 -11.49
C GLU A 173 1.56 -7.97 -10.15
N ALA A 174 0.71 -7.31 -9.36
CA ALA A 174 0.34 -7.81 -8.03
C ALA A 174 -1.16 -7.64 -7.74
N ILE A 175 -1.71 -8.63 -7.02
CA ILE A 175 -3.06 -8.60 -6.45
C ILE A 175 -2.94 -8.80 -4.94
N THR A 176 -3.68 -8.00 -4.16
CA THR A 176 -3.84 -8.22 -2.73
C THR A 176 -5.28 -8.60 -2.39
N SER A 177 -5.45 -9.55 -1.49
CA SER A 177 -6.76 -10.08 -1.07
C SER A 177 -6.82 -10.22 0.45
N PRO A 178 -8.01 -10.12 1.05
CA PRO A 178 -8.19 -10.49 2.45
C PRO A 178 -7.73 -11.93 2.71
N LYS A 179 -7.20 -12.18 3.88
CA LYS A 179 -6.72 -13.52 4.28
C LYS A 179 -7.75 -14.65 4.11
N ASN A 180 -9.04 -14.34 4.28
CA ASN A 180 -10.12 -15.32 4.12
C ASN A 180 -10.46 -15.64 2.66
N ASP A 181 -9.92 -14.87 1.71
CA ASP A 181 -10.11 -15.07 0.27
C ASP A 181 -8.94 -15.84 -0.37
N ILE A 182 -7.92 -16.22 0.42
CA ILE A 182 -6.79 -17.04 -0.04
C ILE A 182 -7.20 -18.50 -0.10
N ASN A 183 -7.06 -19.11 -1.28
CA ASN A 183 -7.29 -20.52 -1.53
C ASN A 183 -6.39 -21.04 -2.66
N ASP A 184 -6.28 -22.37 -2.79
CA ASP A 184 -5.40 -23.02 -3.77
C ASP A 184 -5.72 -22.60 -5.22
N TYR A 185 -7.01 -22.53 -5.58
CA TYR A 185 -7.44 -22.14 -6.92
C TYR A 185 -6.92 -20.73 -7.30
N ARG A 186 -7.07 -19.76 -6.39
CA ARG A 186 -6.61 -18.38 -6.66
C ARG A 186 -5.09 -18.30 -6.72
N MET A 187 -4.39 -19.00 -5.84
CA MET A 187 -2.93 -19.01 -5.84
C MET A 187 -2.37 -19.67 -7.10
N GLU A 188 -2.94 -20.77 -7.52
CA GLU A 188 -2.58 -21.46 -8.77
C GLU A 188 -2.85 -20.57 -10.00
N LEU A 189 -4.01 -19.92 -10.04
CA LEU A 189 -4.37 -18.99 -11.11
C LEU A 189 -3.39 -17.84 -11.23
N LEU A 190 -3.04 -17.20 -10.10
CA LEU A 190 -2.08 -16.09 -10.07
C LEU A 190 -0.68 -16.55 -10.51
N ALA A 191 -0.23 -17.69 -10.01
CA ALA A 191 1.06 -18.28 -10.39
C ALA A 191 1.15 -18.57 -11.89
N LYS A 192 0.11 -19.17 -12.49
CA LYS A 192 0.02 -19.42 -13.95
C LYS A 192 0.09 -18.13 -14.78
N GLN A 193 -0.44 -17.03 -14.27
CA GLN A 193 -0.41 -15.74 -14.96
C GLN A 193 0.82 -14.88 -14.66
N GLY A 194 1.68 -15.31 -13.74
CA GLY A 194 2.86 -14.55 -13.31
C GLY A 194 2.51 -13.29 -12.53
N ILE A 195 1.42 -13.33 -11.75
CA ILE A 195 0.95 -12.22 -10.91
C ILE A 195 1.28 -12.55 -9.45
N TYR A 196 1.91 -11.61 -8.75
CA TYR A 196 2.24 -11.76 -7.34
C TYR A 196 1.00 -11.65 -6.47
N SER A 197 0.89 -12.53 -5.48
CA SER A 197 -0.20 -12.50 -4.50
C SER A 197 0.26 -11.88 -3.20
N TYR A 198 -0.56 -10.99 -2.65
CA TYR A 198 -0.41 -10.47 -1.30
C TYR A 198 -1.67 -10.72 -0.50
N THR A 199 -1.54 -10.75 0.83
CA THR A 199 -2.70 -10.78 1.73
C THR A 199 -2.56 -9.79 2.89
N HIS A 200 -3.69 -9.28 3.39
CA HIS A 200 -3.79 -8.25 4.42
C HIS A 200 -4.93 -8.55 5.43
N SER A 201 -4.79 -8.13 6.71
CA SER A 201 -3.54 -7.84 7.38
C SER A 201 -3.12 -9.07 8.17
N VAL A 202 -1.85 -9.39 8.18
CA VAL A 202 -1.33 -10.59 8.83
C VAL A 202 -0.26 -10.17 9.85
N ASN A 203 -0.59 -10.25 11.14
CA ASN A 203 0.24 -9.79 12.25
C ASN A 203 0.85 -10.94 13.07
N ASN A 204 0.72 -12.18 12.59
CA ASN A 204 1.27 -13.37 13.22
C ASN A 204 2.19 -14.10 12.23
N ALA A 205 3.44 -14.35 12.66
CA ALA A 205 4.47 -14.95 11.80
C ALA A 205 4.14 -16.40 11.37
N TYR A 206 3.45 -17.16 12.22
CA TYR A 206 3.00 -18.50 11.87
C TYR A 206 2.03 -18.45 10.69
N PHE A 207 0.97 -17.64 10.76
CA PHE A 207 0.00 -17.50 9.67
C PHE A 207 0.64 -16.91 8.41
N ALA A 208 1.56 -15.96 8.54
CA ALA A 208 2.28 -15.43 7.39
C ALA A 208 3.02 -16.56 6.64
N LYS A 209 3.71 -17.44 7.37
CA LYS A 209 4.41 -18.60 6.78
C LYS A 209 3.45 -19.62 6.16
N GLU A 210 2.29 -19.88 6.79
CA GLU A 210 1.27 -20.78 6.21
C GLU A 210 0.72 -20.22 4.89
N PHE A 211 0.39 -18.92 4.81
CA PHE A 211 -0.01 -18.30 3.55
C PHE A 211 1.08 -18.40 2.48
N MET A 212 2.34 -18.22 2.85
CA MET A 212 3.46 -18.36 1.91
C MET A 212 3.59 -19.80 1.39
N LYS A 213 3.30 -20.83 2.20
CA LYS A 213 3.26 -22.24 1.75
C LYS A 213 2.15 -22.47 0.71
N LEU A 214 1.03 -21.75 0.80
CA LEU A 214 -0.05 -21.77 -0.19
C LEU A 214 0.30 -21.00 -1.48
N GLY A 215 1.43 -20.32 -1.55
CA GLY A 215 1.85 -19.55 -2.72
C GLY A 215 1.63 -18.05 -2.63
N VAL A 216 1.21 -17.52 -1.47
CA VAL A 216 1.19 -16.07 -1.23
C VAL A 216 2.61 -15.55 -1.22
N TYR A 217 2.88 -14.54 -2.05
CA TYR A 217 4.21 -13.94 -2.18
C TYR A 217 4.61 -13.11 -0.96
N GLY A 218 3.69 -12.34 -0.41
CA GLY A 218 3.96 -11.47 0.73
C GLY A 218 2.70 -11.10 1.52
N VAL A 219 2.93 -10.51 2.69
CA VAL A 219 1.84 -10.09 3.58
C VAL A 219 1.98 -8.62 3.95
N TYR A 220 0.84 -7.94 4.15
CA TYR A 220 0.80 -6.63 4.81
C TYR A 220 0.74 -6.88 6.30
N SER A 221 1.61 -6.20 7.05
CA SER A 221 1.68 -6.37 8.49
C SER A 221 2.01 -5.06 9.21
N ASP A 222 1.36 -4.86 10.35
CA ASP A 222 1.62 -3.73 11.24
C ASP A 222 2.81 -3.98 12.19
N PHE A 223 3.15 -5.26 12.43
CA PHE A 223 4.05 -5.63 13.53
C PHE A 223 5.20 -6.55 13.14
N LEU A 224 5.03 -7.41 12.13
CA LEU A 224 6.07 -8.36 11.73
C LEU A 224 7.22 -7.64 11.04
N SER A 225 8.44 -8.09 11.25
CA SER A 225 9.57 -7.68 10.43
C SER A 225 9.75 -8.61 9.23
N PRO A 226 10.37 -8.16 8.13
CA PRO A 226 10.71 -9.02 7.00
C PRO A 226 11.50 -10.28 7.41
N ALA A 227 12.41 -10.15 8.39
CA ALA A 227 13.19 -11.28 8.90
C ALA A 227 12.34 -12.37 9.56
N GLN A 228 11.23 -12.01 10.22
CA GLN A 228 10.33 -12.98 10.86
C GLN A 228 9.50 -13.78 9.86
N VAL A 229 9.27 -13.24 8.67
CA VAL A 229 8.47 -13.85 7.60
C VAL A 229 9.32 -14.34 6.43
N ASN A 230 10.63 -14.03 6.41
CA ASN A 230 11.52 -14.44 5.34
C ASN A 230 11.54 -15.98 5.24
N ASN A 231 11.07 -16.48 4.12
CA ASN A 231 10.94 -17.92 3.89
C ASN A 231 11.89 -18.34 2.76
N SER A 232 12.97 -19.02 3.13
CA SER A 232 13.91 -19.66 2.19
C SER A 232 13.22 -20.62 1.23
N TYR A 233 12.07 -21.21 1.63
CA TYR A 233 11.28 -22.10 0.80
C TYR A 233 10.73 -21.43 -0.46
N ILE A 234 10.22 -20.19 -0.37
CA ILE A 234 9.72 -19.44 -1.53
C ILE A 234 10.86 -19.13 -2.50
N ARG A 235 12.04 -18.72 -1.97
CA ARG A 235 13.22 -18.46 -2.79
C ARG A 235 13.71 -19.69 -3.53
N ALA A 236 13.65 -20.85 -2.90
CA ALA A 236 14.11 -22.12 -3.48
C ALA A 236 13.14 -22.67 -4.56
N ASN A 237 11.82 -22.54 -4.34
CA ASN A 237 10.81 -23.17 -5.18
C ASN A 237 10.14 -22.25 -6.22
N CYS A 238 10.36 -20.93 -6.13
CA CYS A 238 9.87 -19.96 -7.11
C CYS A 238 10.97 -18.95 -7.56
N PRO A 239 12.12 -19.42 -8.07
CA PRO A 239 13.28 -18.55 -8.36
C PRO A 239 13.01 -17.50 -9.43
N LYS A 240 12.13 -17.76 -10.40
CA LYS A 240 11.75 -16.76 -11.44
C LYS A 240 10.90 -15.63 -10.88
N PHE A 241 10.07 -15.90 -9.89
CA PHE A 241 9.25 -14.90 -9.21
C PHE A 241 10.10 -14.00 -8.30
N ALA A 242 10.93 -14.61 -7.47
CA ALA A 242 11.77 -13.87 -6.52
C ALA A 242 12.70 -12.87 -7.21
N SER A 243 13.32 -13.24 -8.35
CA SER A 243 14.30 -12.39 -9.02
C SER A 243 13.69 -11.14 -9.69
N ARG A 244 12.48 -11.25 -10.23
CA ARG A 244 11.82 -10.14 -10.94
C ARG A 244 11.24 -9.10 -9.99
N TYR A 245 10.65 -9.53 -8.89
CA TYR A 245 10.06 -8.66 -7.89
C TYR A 245 11.12 -7.94 -7.03
N VAL A 246 12.17 -8.67 -6.64
CA VAL A 246 13.33 -8.09 -5.92
C VAL A 246 14.02 -7.01 -6.75
N LYS A 247 14.12 -7.14 -8.07
CA LYS A 247 14.69 -6.09 -8.93
C LYS A 247 13.80 -4.85 -9.08
N THR A 248 12.48 -5.00 -9.06
CA THR A 248 11.55 -3.90 -9.41
C THR A 248 11.07 -3.12 -8.20
N ILE A 249 10.82 -3.78 -7.06
CA ILE A 249 10.22 -3.16 -5.86
C ILE A 249 11.17 -3.14 -4.67
N MET A 250 12.18 -4.00 -4.63
CA MET A 250 13.15 -4.06 -3.53
C MET A 250 14.60 -4.10 -4.06
N PRO A 251 15.15 -3.00 -4.59
CA PRO A 251 16.58 -2.93 -4.83
C PRO A 251 17.31 -2.94 -3.48
N GLY A 252 17.92 -4.05 -3.10
CA GLY A 252 18.73 -4.11 -1.86
C GLY A 252 18.64 -5.40 -1.03
N ILE A 253 17.94 -6.44 -1.48
CA ILE A 253 17.94 -7.74 -0.78
C ILE A 253 19.02 -8.71 -1.29
N ASN A 254 19.91 -8.25 -2.17
CA ASN A 254 21.11 -9.00 -2.56
C ASN A 254 22.33 -8.41 -1.83
N GLN A 255 22.46 -8.66 -0.54
CA GLN A 255 23.72 -8.79 0.20
C GLN A 255 23.49 -9.69 1.41
#